data_13c46af645e6e406880e4d266f68a125
#
_entry.id   13c46af645e6e406880e4d266f68a125
#
_cell.length_a   1.000
_cell.length_b   1.000
_cell.length_c   1.000
_cell.angle_alpha   90.00
_cell.angle_beta   90.00
_cell.angle_gamma   90.00
#
_symmetry.space_group_name_H-M   'P 1'
#
loop_
_entity.id
_entity.type
_entity.pdbx_description
1 polymer ?
#
loop_
_entity_poly.entity_id
_entity_poly.type
_entity_poly.pdbx_seq_one_letter_code
_entity_poly.pdbx_strand_id
1 'polypeptide(L)'
;VDPATGRYRWSEEPVHRLLKVETHNHPTAIAPHPGAATGSGGEIRDEGATGRGGTPRYGLTGFTVSNLRIPGWEHPWEAANGRPPTLATPLSIMIEGPLGGAAFNNEFGRPNLLGYFRTFETPLSQAAADGPHTGWGYHKPIMIAGGVGSVDARHQHKLPLPAGTLLVQLGGPGMRIGLGGGAASSMGVGSNAAELDFASVQRANPEMERRVQEVINACRAMGDNNPILSIHDVGAGGLSN
;
A
#
# COMPACT_ATOMS: atom_id res chain seq x y z
N VAL A 1 5.61 25.33 -16.29
CA VAL A 1 5.25 26.29 -17.32
C VAL A 1 5.20 27.67 -16.69
N ASP A 2 5.81 28.66 -17.31
CA ASP A 2 5.69 30.06 -16.89
C ASP A 2 4.26 30.55 -17.16
N PRO A 3 3.48 30.93 -16.15
CA PRO A 3 2.08 31.35 -16.36
C PRO A 3 1.94 32.63 -17.15
N ALA A 4 2.96 33.49 -17.19
CA ALA A 4 2.92 34.76 -17.97
C ALA A 4 3.16 34.55 -19.45
N THR A 5 3.93 33.54 -19.82
CA THR A 5 4.36 33.32 -21.22
C THR A 5 3.83 32.00 -21.82
N GLY A 6 3.27 31.11 -21.02
CA GLY A 6 2.86 29.77 -21.42
C GLY A 6 3.99 28.84 -21.86
N ARG A 7 5.25 29.20 -21.64
CA ARG A 7 6.42 28.44 -22.08
C ARG A 7 7.08 27.70 -20.94
N TYR A 8 7.76 26.60 -21.25
CA TYR A 8 8.62 25.92 -20.30
C TYR A 8 9.83 26.79 -19.99
N ARG A 9 10.16 26.91 -18.72
CA ARG A 9 11.40 27.54 -18.25
C ARG A 9 12.10 26.63 -17.26
N TRP A 10 13.39 26.76 -17.17
CA TRP A 10 14.18 26.16 -16.11
C TRP A 10 13.89 26.91 -14.80
N SER A 11 13.68 26.15 -13.72
CA SER A 11 13.56 26.70 -12.36
C SER A 11 14.26 25.77 -11.38
N GLU A 12 14.92 26.35 -10.40
CA GLU A 12 15.49 25.62 -9.26
C GLU A 12 14.54 25.78 -8.08
N GLU A 13 14.16 24.64 -7.50
CA GLU A 13 13.28 24.61 -6.34
C GLU A 13 13.86 23.68 -5.30
N PRO A 14 13.92 24.08 -4.01
CA PRO A 14 14.32 23.19 -2.94
C PRO A 14 13.21 22.18 -2.70
N VAL A 15 13.54 20.90 -2.86
CA VAL A 15 12.61 19.78 -2.63
C VAL A 15 13.19 18.77 -1.67
N HIS A 16 12.35 18.24 -0.78
CA HIS A 16 12.66 17.12 0.07
C HIS A 16 12.23 15.82 -0.61
N ARG A 17 12.96 14.74 -0.35
CA ARG A 17 12.57 13.39 -0.76
C ARG A 17 11.63 12.79 0.25
N LEU A 18 10.58 12.17 -0.24
CA LEU A 18 9.67 11.35 0.53
C LEU A 18 10.02 9.89 0.32
N LEU A 19 10.01 9.13 1.39
CA LEU A 19 10.19 7.69 1.39
C LEU A 19 9.08 7.09 2.24
N LYS A 20 8.30 6.20 1.66
CA LYS A 20 7.26 5.45 2.36
C LYS A 20 7.45 3.97 2.09
N VAL A 21 7.35 3.17 3.13
CA VAL A 21 7.27 1.70 3.04
C VAL A 21 6.29 1.23 4.09
N GLU A 22 5.35 0.40 3.66
CA GLU A 22 4.41 -0.27 4.54
C GLU A 22 4.18 -1.72 4.13
N THR A 23 3.60 -2.52 5.01
CA THR A 23 3.19 -3.88 4.71
C THR A 23 1.68 -3.95 4.54
N HIS A 24 1.23 -4.74 3.57
CA HIS A 24 -0.20 -5.02 3.34
C HIS A 24 -0.45 -6.52 3.27
N ASN A 25 -0.08 -7.22 4.36
CA ASN A 25 0.05 -8.67 4.43
C ASN A 25 -1.28 -9.39 4.39
N HIS A 26 -2.20 -9.04 5.30
CA HIS A 26 -3.46 -9.78 5.50
C HIS A 26 -4.38 -9.70 4.27
N PRO A 27 -4.68 -8.53 3.70
CA PRO A 27 -5.51 -8.46 2.51
C PRO A 27 -4.89 -9.19 1.31
N THR A 28 -3.56 -9.15 1.17
CA THR A 28 -2.83 -9.88 0.12
C THR A 28 -2.91 -11.39 0.33
N ALA A 29 -2.94 -11.85 1.58
CA ALA A 29 -3.12 -13.27 1.89
C ALA A 29 -4.51 -13.79 1.51
N ILE A 30 -5.54 -12.97 1.66
CA ILE A 30 -6.94 -13.35 1.38
C ILE A 30 -7.26 -13.23 -0.13
N ALA A 31 -6.89 -12.10 -0.73
CA ALA A 31 -7.15 -11.80 -2.14
C ALA A 31 -5.91 -11.09 -2.74
N PRO A 32 -4.97 -11.83 -3.31
CA PRO A 32 -3.65 -11.31 -3.66
C PRO A 32 -3.65 -10.08 -4.57
N HIS A 33 -4.42 -10.12 -5.67
CA HIS A 33 -4.48 -8.99 -6.60
C HIS A 33 -5.07 -7.72 -5.97
N PRO A 34 -6.31 -7.71 -5.44
CA PRO A 34 -6.87 -6.50 -4.85
C PRO A 34 -6.17 -6.09 -3.55
N GLY A 35 -5.65 -7.05 -2.78
CA GLY A 35 -4.90 -6.78 -1.57
C GLY A 35 -3.59 -6.05 -1.84
N ALA A 36 -2.81 -6.49 -2.81
CA ALA A 36 -1.58 -5.82 -3.20
C ALA A 36 -1.84 -4.48 -3.92
N ALA A 37 -2.89 -4.40 -4.74
CA ALA A 37 -3.31 -3.16 -5.37
C ALA A 37 -3.62 -2.07 -4.33
N THR A 38 -4.41 -2.41 -3.32
CA THR A 38 -4.75 -1.47 -2.24
C THR A 38 -3.54 -1.09 -1.39
N GLY A 39 -2.60 -2.02 -1.17
CA GLY A 39 -1.33 -1.71 -0.52
C GLY A 39 -0.55 -0.61 -1.25
N SER A 40 -0.46 -0.69 -2.56
CA SER A 40 0.16 0.36 -3.39
C SER A 40 -0.60 1.68 -3.29
N GLY A 41 -1.94 1.64 -3.28
CA GLY A 41 -2.76 2.85 -3.11
C GLY A 41 -2.57 3.49 -1.74
N GLY A 42 -2.49 2.72 -0.66
CA GLY A 42 -2.23 3.23 0.68
C GLY A 42 -0.91 3.98 0.77
N GLU A 43 0.13 3.42 0.23
CA GLU A 43 1.46 4.03 0.17
C GLU A 43 1.44 5.36 -0.61
N ILE A 44 0.78 5.39 -1.78
CA ILE A 44 0.65 6.60 -2.61
C ILE A 44 -0.10 7.71 -1.85
N ARG A 45 -1.17 7.37 -1.13
CA ARG A 45 -1.92 8.34 -0.33
C ARG A 45 -1.06 9.00 0.74
N ASP A 46 -0.26 8.23 1.45
CA ASP A 46 0.64 8.74 2.47
C ASP A 46 1.66 9.73 1.89
N GLU A 47 2.23 9.43 0.73
CA GLU A 47 3.13 10.35 0.04
C GLU A 47 2.39 11.64 -0.38
N GLY A 48 1.21 11.51 -1.00
CA GLY A 48 0.40 12.65 -1.45
C GLY A 48 -0.09 13.53 -0.30
N ALA A 49 -0.40 12.93 0.86
CA ALA A 49 -0.89 13.61 2.05
C ALA A 49 0.22 14.20 2.95
N THR A 50 1.47 14.16 2.51
CA THR A 50 2.57 14.73 3.29
C THR A 50 2.50 16.26 3.31
N GLY A 51 2.53 16.82 4.53
CA GLY A 51 2.56 18.27 4.73
C GLY A 51 1.34 19.00 4.16
N ARG A 52 1.56 19.79 3.13
CA ARG A 52 0.56 20.56 2.36
C ARG A 52 0.46 20.07 0.90
N GLY A 53 0.91 18.83 0.66
CA GLY A 53 0.85 18.11 -0.59
C GLY A 53 2.21 17.66 -1.12
N GLY A 54 2.40 16.34 -1.15
CA GLY A 54 3.52 15.66 -1.78
C GLY A 54 3.21 15.26 -3.23
N THR A 55 4.23 14.74 -3.91
CA THR A 55 4.12 14.18 -5.26
C THR A 55 4.74 12.79 -5.27
N PRO A 56 3.96 11.73 -5.33
CA PRO A 56 4.44 10.37 -5.56
C PRO A 56 5.15 10.28 -6.92
N ARG A 57 6.36 9.71 -6.96
CA ARG A 57 7.18 9.67 -8.18
C ARG A 57 7.31 8.28 -8.76
N TYR A 58 7.71 7.30 -7.95
CA TYR A 58 7.80 5.92 -8.36
C TYR A 58 7.66 4.98 -7.17
N GLY A 59 7.21 3.77 -7.44
CA GLY A 59 6.91 2.77 -6.44
C GLY A 59 7.76 1.52 -6.52
N LEU A 60 7.59 0.70 -5.50
CA LEU A 60 8.09 -0.66 -5.43
C LEU A 60 7.05 -1.59 -4.80
N THR A 61 7.11 -2.88 -5.15
CA THR A 61 6.36 -3.92 -4.45
C THR A 61 7.26 -5.13 -4.21
N GLY A 62 7.21 -5.69 -3.02
CA GLY A 62 7.99 -6.87 -2.65
C GLY A 62 7.15 -7.93 -1.97
N PHE A 63 7.48 -9.20 -2.22
CA PHE A 63 6.72 -10.33 -1.72
C PHE A 63 7.63 -11.39 -1.11
N THR A 64 7.29 -11.81 0.10
CA THR A 64 7.87 -12.98 0.75
C THR A 64 6.74 -13.96 1.07
N VAL A 65 6.86 -15.19 0.61
CA VAL A 65 5.88 -16.27 0.81
C VAL A 65 6.55 -17.57 1.24
N SER A 66 5.77 -18.56 1.65
CA SER A 66 6.22 -19.95 1.80
C SER A 66 6.60 -20.56 0.45
N ASN A 67 7.07 -21.80 0.43
CA ASN A 67 7.45 -22.52 -0.78
C ASN A 67 6.30 -22.56 -1.79
N LEU A 68 6.62 -22.35 -3.07
CA LEU A 68 5.63 -22.17 -4.13
C LEU A 68 4.89 -23.45 -4.49
N ARG A 69 5.54 -24.61 -4.40
CA ARG A 69 5.01 -25.92 -4.81
C ARG A 69 4.38 -25.84 -6.20
N ILE A 70 5.21 -25.45 -7.17
CA ILE A 70 4.77 -25.30 -8.56
C ILE A 70 4.39 -26.66 -9.11
N PRO A 71 3.14 -26.86 -9.58
CA PRO A 71 2.69 -28.16 -10.08
C PRO A 71 3.59 -28.70 -11.21
N GLY A 72 4.10 -29.92 -11.03
CA GLY A 72 5.01 -30.56 -11.98
C GLY A 72 6.47 -30.07 -11.89
N TRP A 73 6.78 -29.22 -10.90
CA TRP A 73 8.11 -28.70 -10.64
C TRP A 73 8.41 -28.61 -9.15
N GLU A 74 7.87 -29.55 -8.38
CA GLU A 74 8.06 -29.62 -6.92
C GLU A 74 9.50 -30.04 -6.60
N HIS A 75 10.06 -29.43 -5.55
CA HIS A 75 11.40 -29.74 -5.09
C HIS A 75 11.41 -30.63 -3.84
N PRO A 76 12.44 -31.45 -3.65
CA PRO A 76 12.51 -32.36 -2.48
C PRO A 76 12.45 -31.68 -1.11
N TRP A 77 12.82 -30.41 -1.04
CA TRP A 77 12.79 -29.63 0.22
C TRP A 77 11.44 -28.96 0.48
N GLU A 78 10.50 -29.02 -0.45
CA GLU A 78 9.17 -28.43 -0.32
C GLU A 78 8.22 -29.36 0.43
N ALA A 79 8.48 -29.52 1.76
CA ALA A 79 7.62 -30.34 2.60
C ALA A 79 6.18 -29.83 2.65
N ALA A 80 5.24 -30.76 2.83
CA ALA A 80 3.81 -30.42 2.96
C ALA A 80 3.48 -30.05 4.40
N ASN A 81 3.73 -28.81 4.79
CA ASN A 81 3.44 -28.32 6.15
C ASN A 81 1.99 -27.86 6.37
N GLY A 82 1.13 -28.05 5.37
CA GLY A 82 -0.23 -27.55 5.39
C GLY A 82 -0.32 -26.05 5.16
N ARG A 83 -1.54 -25.55 5.07
CA ARG A 83 -1.83 -24.12 4.87
C ARG A 83 -3.22 -23.82 5.45
N PRO A 84 -3.41 -22.67 6.11
CA PRO A 84 -4.75 -22.25 6.51
C PRO A 84 -5.66 -22.14 5.26
N PRO A 85 -6.86 -22.73 5.28
CA PRO A 85 -7.71 -22.86 4.08
C PRO A 85 -8.20 -21.51 3.55
N THR A 86 -8.28 -20.50 4.41
CA THR A 86 -8.72 -19.13 4.07
C THR A 86 -7.67 -18.32 3.33
N LEU A 87 -6.42 -18.76 3.32
CA LEU A 87 -5.34 -18.04 2.64
C LEU A 87 -5.16 -18.52 1.20
N ALA A 88 -4.80 -17.62 0.31
CA ALA A 88 -4.32 -17.94 -1.03
C ALA A 88 -3.03 -18.78 -0.98
N THR A 89 -2.77 -19.56 -2.02
CA THR A 89 -1.51 -20.32 -2.10
C THR A 89 -0.32 -19.38 -2.29
N PRO A 90 0.89 -19.75 -1.82
CA PRO A 90 2.09 -18.97 -2.09
C PRO A 90 2.29 -18.67 -3.59
N LEU A 91 1.98 -19.64 -4.45
CA LEU A 91 2.06 -19.46 -5.90
C LEU A 91 1.05 -18.43 -6.41
N SER A 92 -0.21 -18.50 -5.99
CA SER A 92 -1.21 -17.48 -6.36
C SER A 92 -0.81 -16.08 -5.90
N ILE A 93 -0.27 -15.96 -4.69
CA ILE A 93 0.21 -14.67 -4.17
C ILE A 93 1.34 -14.12 -5.05
N MET A 94 2.28 -14.98 -5.44
CA MET A 94 3.42 -14.57 -6.28
C MET A 94 3.05 -14.24 -7.73
N ILE A 95 1.94 -14.79 -8.23
CA ILE A 95 1.43 -14.47 -9.57
C ILE A 95 0.55 -13.22 -9.53
N GLU A 96 -0.44 -13.21 -8.67
CA GLU A 96 -1.50 -12.19 -8.68
C GLU A 96 -1.13 -10.91 -7.91
N GLY A 97 -0.36 -11.03 -6.83
CA GLY A 97 0.02 -9.89 -6.00
C GLY A 97 0.82 -8.84 -6.77
N PRO A 98 1.90 -9.20 -7.48
CA PRO A 98 2.65 -8.27 -8.32
C PRO A 98 1.81 -7.61 -9.41
N LEU A 99 0.89 -8.37 -10.02
CA LEU A 99 -0.05 -7.83 -11.02
C LEU A 99 -0.97 -6.78 -10.41
N GLY A 100 -1.47 -7.02 -9.18
CA GLY A 100 -2.29 -6.05 -8.47
C GLY A 100 -1.55 -4.74 -8.17
N GLY A 101 -0.34 -4.83 -7.62
CA GLY A 101 0.50 -3.66 -7.36
C GLY A 101 0.87 -2.90 -8.63
N ALA A 102 1.25 -3.62 -9.70
CA ALA A 102 1.57 -3.03 -10.99
C ALA A 102 0.36 -2.35 -11.64
N ALA A 103 -0.82 -2.99 -11.61
CA ALA A 103 -2.05 -2.45 -12.17
C ALA A 103 -2.44 -1.14 -11.50
N PHE A 104 -2.37 -1.07 -10.16
CA PHE A 104 -2.67 0.17 -9.44
C PHE A 104 -1.72 1.30 -9.84
N ASN A 105 -0.41 1.05 -9.80
CA ASN A 105 0.58 2.05 -10.18
C ASN A 105 0.42 2.53 -11.62
N ASN A 106 0.14 1.60 -12.55
CA ASN A 106 -0.06 1.91 -13.97
C ASN A 106 -1.28 2.80 -14.20
N GLU A 107 -2.42 2.49 -13.57
CA GLU A 107 -3.65 3.27 -13.72
C GLU A 107 -3.56 4.63 -13.01
N PHE A 108 -2.92 4.68 -11.85
CA PHE A 108 -2.58 5.94 -11.18
C PHE A 108 -1.63 6.79 -12.02
N GLY A 109 -0.80 6.18 -12.88
CA GLY A 109 0.17 6.87 -13.73
C GLY A 109 1.51 7.12 -13.06
N ARG A 110 1.97 6.18 -12.25
CA ARG A 110 3.27 6.17 -11.58
C ARG A 110 4.04 4.88 -11.93
N PRO A 111 5.32 4.94 -12.32
CA PRO A 111 6.08 3.72 -12.57
C PRO A 111 6.30 2.93 -11.28
N ASN A 112 6.15 1.61 -11.36
CA ASN A 112 6.54 0.66 -10.31
C ASN A 112 7.87 0.04 -10.71
N LEU A 113 8.99 0.62 -10.23
CA LEU A 113 10.32 0.37 -10.79
C LEU A 113 11.07 -0.79 -10.10
N LEU A 114 10.80 -1.02 -8.83
CA LEU A 114 11.56 -1.92 -7.99
C LEU A 114 10.67 -2.93 -7.30
N GLY A 115 11.29 -4.01 -6.84
CA GLY A 115 10.63 -5.02 -6.05
C GLY A 115 11.53 -6.20 -5.77
N TYR A 116 10.97 -7.19 -5.08
CA TYR A 116 11.64 -8.46 -4.83
C TYR A 116 10.63 -9.58 -4.70
N PHE A 117 11.10 -10.81 -4.96
CA PHE A 117 10.38 -12.04 -4.70
C PHE A 117 11.26 -12.94 -3.83
N ARG A 118 10.69 -13.44 -2.73
CA ARG A 118 11.38 -14.38 -1.84
C ARG A 118 10.45 -15.49 -1.40
N THR A 119 10.99 -16.70 -1.30
CA THR A 119 10.33 -17.83 -0.67
C THR A 119 11.17 -18.29 0.51
N PHE A 120 10.51 -18.64 1.59
CA PHE A 120 11.18 -19.29 2.73
C PHE A 120 10.21 -20.17 3.48
N GLU A 121 10.62 -21.39 3.67
CA GLU A 121 9.96 -22.36 4.54
C GLU A 121 11.02 -23.37 5.02
N THR A 122 11.03 -23.67 6.29
CA THR A 122 11.95 -24.65 6.87
C THR A 122 11.24 -25.50 7.92
N PRO A 123 11.47 -26.82 7.96
CA PRO A 123 10.94 -27.66 9.02
C PRO A 123 11.61 -27.30 10.36
N LEU A 124 10.89 -27.49 11.45
CA LEU A 124 11.51 -27.49 12.77
C LEU A 124 12.43 -28.71 12.91
N SER A 125 13.52 -28.54 13.64
CA SER A 125 14.38 -29.68 13.97
C SER A 125 13.59 -30.74 14.74
N GLN A 126 13.95 -32.01 14.60
CA GLN A 126 13.27 -33.13 15.30
C GLN A 126 13.15 -32.91 16.82
N ALA A 127 14.08 -32.22 17.46
CA ALA A 127 14.03 -31.89 18.90
C ALA A 127 12.90 -30.89 19.26
N ALA A 128 12.32 -30.18 18.29
CA ALA A 128 11.19 -29.25 18.46
C ALA A 128 9.89 -29.81 17.88
N ALA A 129 9.90 -31.04 17.36
CA ALA A 129 8.76 -31.65 16.63
C ALA A 129 7.66 -32.18 17.58
N ASP A 130 7.87 -32.19 18.90
CA ASP A 130 6.87 -32.63 19.90
C ASP A 130 5.76 -31.57 20.13
N GLY A 131 5.77 -30.47 19.39
CA GLY A 131 4.76 -29.42 19.44
C GLY A 131 3.83 -29.37 18.22
N PRO A 132 2.76 -28.58 18.28
CA PRO A 132 1.79 -28.43 17.17
C PRO A 132 2.36 -27.73 15.94
N HIS A 133 3.61 -27.27 15.99
CA HIS A 133 4.26 -26.52 14.89
C HIS A 133 5.32 -27.40 14.24
N THR A 134 5.16 -27.64 12.94
CA THR A 134 6.04 -28.48 12.14
C THR A 134 7.10 -27.72 11.35
N GLY A 135 7.02 -26.41 11.30
CA GLY A 135 7.96 -25.58 10.54
C GLY A 135 7.72 -24.09 10.67
N TRP A 136 8.62 -23.32 10.08
CA TRP A 136 8.53 -21.87 9.91
C TRP A 136 8.34 -21.53 8.44
N GLY A 137 7.46 -20.57 8.14
CA GLY A 137 7.21 -20.13 6.78
C GLY A 137 6.35 -18.86 6.74
N TYR A 138 6.08 -18.39 5.53
CA TYR A 138 5.31 -17.17 5.28
C TYR A 138 3.99 -17.50 4.58
N HIS A 139 3.14 -18.34 5.20
CA HIS A 139 1.78 -18.59 4.68
C HIS A 139 0.93 -17.33 4.73
N LYS A 140 1.01 -16.55 5.82
CA LYS A 140 0.67 -15.14 5.81
C LYS A 140 1.86 -14.41 5.19
N PRO A 141 1.75 -13.88 3.97
CA PRO A 141 2.88 -13.30 3.27
C PRO A 141 3.37 -12.03 3.94
N ILE A 142 4.58 -11.62 3.62
CA ILE A 142 4.96 -10.22 3.72
C ILE A 142 4.78 -9.62 2.32
N MET A 143 3.84 -8.71 2.20
CA MET A 143 3.70 -7.84 1.03
C MET A 143 4.15 -6.44 1.43
N ILE A 144 5.16 -5.94 0.75
CA ILE A 144 5.67 -4.58 0.93
C ILE A 144 5.21 -3.73 -0.24
N ALA A 145 4.56 -2.61 0.07
CA ALA A 145 4.37 -1.50 -0.84
C ALA A 145 5.21 -0.33 -0.38
N GLY A 146 5.92 0.30 -1.30
CA GLY A 146 6.76 1.43 -0.99
C GLY A 146 6.93 2.34 -2.18
N GLY A 147 7.46 3.52 -1.93
CA GLY A 147 7.69 4.49 -2.96
C GLY A 147 8.64 5.60 -2.57
N VAL A 148 8.93 6.40 -3.57
CA VAL A 148 9.72 7.62 -3.45
C VAL A 148 8.95 8.74 -4.09
N GLY A 149 8.79 9.81 -3.34
CA GLY A 149 8.15 11.03 -3.79
C GLY A 149 9.01 12.26 -3.54
N SER A 150 8.37 13.40 -3.66
CA SER A 150 8.97 14.68 -3.37
C SER A 150 7.94 15.65 -2.79
N VAL A 151 8.40 16.53 -1.91
CA VAL A 151 7.62 17.65 -1.42
C VAL A 151 8.44 18.93 -1.53
N ASP A 152 7.82 20.02 -1.98
CA ASP A 152 8.43 21.35 -1.97
C ASP A 152 8.75 21.75 -0.51
N ALA A 153 9.93 22.32 -0.27
CA ALA A 153 10.36 22.72 1.06
C ALA A 153 9.36 23.69 1.73
N ARG A 154 8.64 24.49 0.95
CA ARG A 154 7.58 25.40 1.45
C ARG A 154 6.34 24.66 1.95
N HIS A 155 6.13 23.41 1.51
CA HIS A 155 4.93 22.61 1.76
C HIS A 155 5.17 21.43 2.72
N GLN A 156 6.37 21.26 3.26
CA GLN A 156 6.71 20.10 4.10
C GLN A 156 5.97 20.07 5.45
N HIS A 157 5.63 21.25 5.99
CA HIS A 157 4.96 21.36 7.28
C HIS A 157 3.49 21.75 7.12
N LYS A 158 2.64 21.09 7.91
CA LYS A 158 1.24 21.48 8.07
C LYS A 158 1.17 22.80 8.81
N LEU A 159 0.20 23.64 8.45
CA LEU A 159 -0.04 24.93 9.11
C LEU A 159 -1.17 24.80 10.15
N PRO A 160 -1.21 25.69 11.15
CA PRO A 160 -2.34 25.80 12.06
C PRO A 160 -3.65 26.03 11.30
N LEU A 161 -4.74 25.48 11.82
CA LEU A 161 -6.08 25.64 11.26
C LEU A 161 -6.84 26.70 12.03
N PRO A 162 -6.94 27.96 11.53
CA PRO A 162 -7.71 29.00 12.19
C PRO A 162 -9.21 28.70 12.15
N ALA A 163 -9.98 29.33 13.04
CA ALA A 163 -11.44 29.21 13.02
C ALA A 163 -12.00 29.65 11.65
N GLY A 164 -12.92 28.88 11.11
CA GLY A 164 -13.48 29.10 9.78
C GLY A 164 -12.74 28.41 8.63
N THR A 165 -11.66 27.67 8.92
CA THR A 165 -11.01 26.82 7.92
C THR A 165 -12.00 25.79 7.38
N LEU A 166 -12.05 25.62 6.05
CA LEU A 166 -12.90 24.63 5.42
C LEU A 166 -12.28 23.23 5.50
N LEU A 167 -13.08 22.27 5.91
CA LEU A 167 -12.76 20.85 5.80
C LEU A 167 -13.28 20.32 4.46
N VAL A 168 -12.36 19.86 3.61
CA VAL A 168 -12.70 19.34 2.27
C VAL A 168 -12.34 17.86 2.21
N GLN A 169 -13.34 17.02 1.95
CA GLN A 169 -13.12 15.60 1.69
C GLN A 169 -12.96 15.38 0.19
N LEU A 170 -11.84 14.74 -0.20
CA LEU A 170 -11.56 14.34 -1.58
C LEU A 170 -11.53 12.82 -1.67
N GLY A 171 -12.17 12.26 -2.70
CA GLY A 171 -12.16 10.83 -2.96
C GLY A 171 -13.56 10.25 -3.14
N GLY A 172 -13.63 8.92 -3.13
CA GLY A 172 -14.86 8.17 -3.27
C GLY A 172 -15.55 7.88 -1.93
N PRO A 173 -16.67 7.11 -1.96
CA PRO A 173 -17.34 6.68 -0.75
C PRO A 173 -16.46 5.74 0.08
N GLY A 174 -16.53 5.87 1.39
CA GLY A 174 -15.85 4.96 2.32
C GLY A 174 -16.38 3.53 2.20
N MET A 175 -15.47 2.54 2.31
CA MET A 175 -15.84 1.13 2.35
C MET A 175 -16.13 0.69 3.79
N ARG A 176 -16.95 -0.37 3.95
CA ARG A 176 -17.35 -0.91 5.26
C ARG A 176 -16.26 -1.75 5.92
N ILE A 177 -15.06 -1.23 6.04
CA ILE A 177 -14.02 -1.91 6.80
C ILE A 177 -14.12 -1.56 8.28
N GLY A 178 -14.69 -0.41 8.57
CA GLY A 178 -14.91 0.08 9.92
C GLY A 178 -13.63 0.28 10.72
N LEU A 179 -13.81 0.58 11.99
CA LEU A 179 -12.73 0.84 12.94
C LEU A 179 -11.83 -0.39 13.19
N GLY A 180 -12.31 -1.58 12.88
CA GLY A 180 -11.56 -2.84 13.05
C GLY A 180 -10.61 -3.19 11.90
N GLY A 181 -10.64 -2.46 10.77
CA GLY A 181 -9.86 -2.83 9.57
C GLY A 181 -8.35 -2.89 9.80
N GLY A 182 -7.79 -1.96 10.56
CA GLY A 182 -6.38 -1.98 10.95
C GLY A 182 -6.03 -3.11 11.92
N ALA A 183 -6.93 -3.46 12.83
CA ALA A 183 -6.72 -4.53 13.80
C ALA A 183 -6.69 -5.91 13.13
N ALA A 184 -7.49 -6.15 12.08
CA ALA A 184 -7.53 -7.42 11.36
C ALA A 184 -6.15 -7.83 10.81
N SER A 185 -5.35 -6.87 10.37
CA SER A 185 -4.00 -7.15 9.86
C SER A 185 -3.02 -7.63 10.93
N SER A 186 -3.24 -7.27 12.19
CA SER A 186 -2.40 -7.63 13.34
C SER A 186 -2.82 -8.94 14.04
N MET A 187 -4.00 -9.47 13.70
CA MET A 187 -4.51 -10.71 14.30
C MET A 187 -3.87 -11.95 13.68
N GLY A 188 -3.86 -13.03 14.45
CA GLY A 188 -3.48 -14.36 13.96
C GLY A 188 -4.42 -14.81 12.83
N VAL A 189 -3.87 -15.54 11.88
CA VAL A 189 -4.65 -16.10 10.76
C VAL A 189 -5.73 -17.06 11.28
N GLY A 190 -6.97 -16.90 10.77
CA GLY A 190 -8.09 -17.77 11.16
C GLY A 190 -8.77 -17.39 12.47
N SER A 191 -8.37 -16.30 13.12
CA SER A 191 -9.01 -15.79 14.33
C SER A 191 -10.29 -14.99 14.05
N ASN A 192 -10.51 -14.57 12.82
CA ASN A 192 -11.70 -13.83 12.39
C ASN A 192 -12.70 -14.75 11.67
N ALA A 193 -13.96 -14.35 11.66
CA ALA A 193 -14.93 -14.93 10.75
C ALA A 193 -14.53 -14.63 9.29
N ALA A 194 -14.70 -15.61 8.40
CA ALA A 194 -14.30 -15.47 6.99
C ALA A 194 -14.89 -14.23 6.30
N GLU A 195 -16.11 -13.85 6.66
CA GLU A 195 -16.79 -12.65 6.15
C GLU A 195 -16.05 -11.35 6.53
N LEU A 196 -15.49 -11.29 7.74
CA LEU A 196 -14.71 -10.14 8.19
C LEU A 196 -13.34 -10.11 7.49
N ASP A 197 -12.74 -11.26 7.23
CA ASP A 197 -11.51 -11.35 6.46
C ASP A 197 -11.71 -10.83 5.03
N PHE A 198 -12.78 -11.24 4.34
CA PHE A 198 -13.11 -10.73 3.02
C PHE A 198 -13.47 -9.24 3.02
N ALA A 199 -14.18 -8.76 4.05
CA ALA A 199 -14.50 -7.35 4.21
C ALA A 199 -13.26 -6.49 4.48
N SER A 200 -12.18 -7.06 5.01
CA SER A 200 -10.91 -6.36 5.24
C SER A 200 -10.14 -6.05 3.95
N VAL A 201 -10.47 -6.72 2.84
CA VAL A 201 -9.86 -6.45 1.54
C VAL A 201 -10.52 -5.21 0.95
N GLN A 202 -9.81 -4.10 1.01
CA GLN A 202 -10.27 -2.85 0.41
C GLN A 202 -10.28 -2.95 -1.11
N ARG A 203 -11.22 -2.23 -1.73
CA ARG A 203 -11.26 -2.11 -3.19
C ARG A 203 -10.55 -0.85 -3.60
N ALA A 204 -9.49 -1.03 -4.37
CA ALA A 204 -8.70 0.04 -4.91
C ALA A 204 -9.47 0.80 -6.00
N ASN A 205 -9.30 2.12 -6.02
CA ASN A 205 -9.78 2.97 -7.12
C ASN A 205 -8.64 3.92 -7.53
N PRO A 206 -7.69 3.45 -8.34
CA PRO A 206 -6.52 4.23 -8.72
C PRO A 206 -6.86 5.48 -9.54
N GLU A 207 -7.91 5.45 -10.36
CA GLU A 207 -8.38 6.63 -11.10
C GLU A 207 -8.85 7.74 -10.15
N MET A 208 -9.68 7.39 -9.17
CA MET A 208 -10.14 8.36 -8.17
C MET A 208 -8.96 8.95 -7.38
N GLU A 209 -8.02 8.12 -6.99
CA GLU A 209 -6.84 8.56 -6.27
C GLU A 209 -5.94 9.46 -7.13
N ARG A 210 -5.83 9.17 -8.42
CA ARG A 210 -5.16 10.06 -9.37
C ARG A 210 -5.86 11.41 -9.47
N ARG A 211 -7.18 11.45 -9.55
CA ARG A 211 -7.95 12.69 -9.58
C ARG A 211 -7.73 13.54 -8.33
N VAL A 212 -7.70 12.90 -7.16
CA VAL A 212 -7.35 13.58 -5.89
C VAL A 212 -5.94 14.17 -5.96
N GLN A 213 -4.98 13.38 -6.45
CA GLN A 213 -3.60 13.86 -6.60
C GLN A 213 -3.49 15.06 -7.57
N GLU A 214 -4.28 15.11 -8.63
CA GLU A 214 -4.29 16.25 -9.54
C GLU A 214 -4.82 17.53 -8.86
N VAL A 215 -5.80 17.43 -7.99
CA VAL A 215 -6.24 18.57 -7.17
C VAL A 215 -5.11 19.05 -6.25
N ILE A 216 -4.44 18.12 -5.57
CA ILE A 216 -3.28 18.43 -4.72
C ILE A 216 -2.17 19.11 -5.56
N ASN A 217 -1.87 18.57 -6.73
CA ASN A 217 -0.86 19.12 -7.63
C ASN A 217 -1.19 20.54 -8.08
N ALA A 218 -2.46 20.80 -8.42
CA ALA A 218 -2.92 22.13 -8.82
C ALA A 218 -2.77 23.16 -7.69
N CYS A 219 -3.17 22.79 -6.47
CA CYS A 219 -3.01 23.63 -5.29
C CYS A 219 -1.52 23.93 -5.01
N ARG A 220 -0.69 22.88 -5.05
CA ARG A 220 0.75 22.98 -4.84
C ARG A 220 1.44 23.88 -5.88
N ALA A 221 1.00 23.83 -7.14
CA ALA A 221 1.55 24.66 -8.21
C ALA A 221 1.34 26.17 -7.99
N MET A 222 0.45 26.56 -7.06
CA MET A 222 0.28 27.95 -6.67
C MET A 222 1.42 28.47 -5.76
N GLY A 223 2.37 27.63 -5.39
CA GLY A 223 3.54 28.03 -4.57
C GLY A 223 3.13 28.56 -3.20
N ASP A 224 3.52 29.78 -2.89
CA ASP A 224 3.21 30.39 -1.60
C ASP A 224 1.71 30.65 -1.39
N ASN A 225 0.93 30.69 -2.47
CA ASN A 225 -0.52 30.82 -2.44
C ASN A 225 -1.26 29.48 -2.36
N ASN A 226 -0.57 28.38 -2.06
CA ASN A 226 -1.21 27.07 -1.89
C ASN A 226 -2.33 27.16 -0.82
N PRO A 227 -3.60 26.92 -1.17
CA PRO A 227 -4.72 27.06 -0.25
C PRO A 227 -4.78 25.93 0.81
N ILE A 228 -4.03 24.85 0.59
CA ILE A 228 -4.00 23.71 1.51
C ILE A 228 -3.18 24.08 2.73
N LEU A 229 -3.81 24.05 3.91
CA LEU A 229 -3.15 24.26 5.19
C LEU A 229 -2.62 22.94 5.76
N SER A 230 -3.37 21.87 5.60
CA SER A 230 -3.04 20.54 6.09
C SER A 230 -3.74 19.49 5.24
N ILE A 231 -3.08 18.37 4.99
CA ILE A 231 -3.71 17.18 4.40
C ILE A 231 -3.53 16.03 5.38
N HIS A 232 -4.54 15.18 5.45
CA HIS A 232 -4.48 13.88 6.10
C HIS A 232 -5.18 12.87 5.21
N ASP A 233 -4.57 11.71 4.99
CA ASP A 233 -5.23 10.64 4.28
C ASP A 233 -6.20 9.89 5.21
N VAL A 234 -7.21 9.25 4.63
CA VAL A 234 -8.20 8.48 5.37
C VAL A 234 -8.04 7.01 5.00
N GLY A 235 -7.48 6.25 5.91
CA GLY A 235 -7.28 4.81 5.77
C GLY A 235 -8.29 3.99 6.58
N ALA A 236 -7.82 2.86 7.13
CA ALA A 236 -8.62 2.04 8.03
C ALA A 236 -8.98 2.83 9.29
N GLY A 237 -10.26 2.78 9.68
CA GLY A 237 -10.80 3.60 10.76
C GLY A 237 -11.65 4.78 10.26
N GLY A 238 -11.56 5.13 8.98
CA GLY A 238 -12.36 6.18 8.36
C GLY A 238 -12.08 7.56 8.93
N LEU A 239 -13.10 8.43 8.91
CA LEU A 239 -12.98 9.83 9.35
C LEU A 239 -12.75 10.01 10.86
N SER A 240 -12.75 8.93 11.64
CA SER A 240 -12.43 8.96 13.07
C SER A 240 -10.95 8.73 13.36
N ASN A 241 -10.16 8.56 12.34
CA ASN A 241 -8.72 8.32 12.44
C ASN A 241 -7.94 9.64 12.58
#